data_e1c3e4ec8e6ab7fc2fb21999ee763c17
#
_entry.id   e1c3e4ec8e6ab7fc2fb21999ee763c17
#
_cell.length_a   1.000
_cell.length_b   1.000
_cell.length_c   1.000
_cell.angle_alpha   90.00
_cell.angle_beta   90.00
_cell.angle_gamma   90.00
#
_symmetry.space_group_name_H-M   'P 1'
#
loop_
_entity.id
_entity.type
_entity.pdbx_description
1 polymer ?
#
loop_
_entity_poly.entity_id
_entity_poly.type
_entity_poly.pdbx_seq_one_letter_code
_entity_poly.pdbx_strand_id
1 'polypeptide(L)' 'MNYIDIKDKSEAELTAMLKEKKLELFTLNAKQKTMQLTNTSELRVAKKDIARIQTALTAARSK' A
#
# COMPACT_ATOMS: atom_id res chain seq x y z
N MET A 1 8.27 -0.29 -4.03
CA MET A 1 8.21 -1.52 -3.21
C MET A 1 8.13 -2.74 -4.12
N ASN A 2 9.01 -3.69 -3.94
CA ASN A 2 9.02 -4.93 -4.71
C ASN A 2 8.37 -6.06 -3.92
N TYR A 3 7.74 -6.98 -4.63
CA TYR A 3 7.14 -8.14 -4.00
C TYR A 3 8.17 -8.95 -3.20
N ILE A 4 9.40 -9.04 -3.72
CA ILE A 4 10.49 -9.77 -3.05
C ILE A 4 10.77 -9.20 -1.66
N ASP A 5 10.62 -7.88 -1.50
CA ASP A 5 10.89 -7.22 -0.23
C ASP A 5 9.82 -7.53 0.82
N ILE A 6 8.63 -7.91 0.41
CA ILE A 6 7.50 -8.11 1.32
C ILE A 6 7.08 -9.57 1.49
N LYS A 7 7.47 -10.45 0.59
CA LYS A 7 7.01 -11.85 0.62
C LYS A 7 7.44 -12.61 1.87
N ASP A 8 8.56 -12.22 2.47
CA ASP A 8 9.11 -12.91 3.64
C ASP A 8 8.64 -12.29 4.97
N LYS A 9 7.86 -11.24 4.91
CA LYS A 9 7.38 -10.57 6.12
C LYS A 9 6.23 -11.35 6.74
N SER A 10 6.10 -11.25 8.05
CA SER A 10 5.01 -11.91 8.77
C SER A 10 3.67 -11.26 8.44
N GLU A 11 2.59 -12.00 8.69
CA GLU A 11 1.24 -11.49 8.49
C GLU A 11 0.99 -10.21 9.30
N ALA A 12 1.48 -10.15 10.52
CA ALA A 12 1.34 -8.96 11.36
C ALA A 12 2.04 -7.76 10.76
N GLU A 13 3.25 -7.96 10.23
CA GLU A 13 3.99 -6.89 9.57
C GLU A 13 3.29 -6.41 8.32
N LEU A 14 2.79 -7.35 7.52
CA LEU A 14 2.07 -7.00 6.29
C LEU A 14 0.80 -6.23 6.61
N THR A 15 0.08 -6.60 7.65
CA THR A 15 -1.13 -5.90 8.07
C THR A 15 -0.80 -4.47 8.49
N ALA A 16 0.29 -4.27 9.24
CA ALA A 16 0.71 -2.95 9.66
C ALA A 16 1.10 -2.08 8.45
N MET A 17 1.85 -2.66 7.51
CA MET A 17 2.22 -1.96 6.29
C MET A 17 1.00 -1.57 5.46
N LEU A 18 0.02 -2.46 5.39
CA LEU A 18 -1.21 -2.21 4.66
C LEU A 18 -1.98 -1.02 5.24
N LYS A 19 -2.10 -0.97 6.55
CA LYS A 19 -2.76 0.16 7.23
C LYS A 19 -2.04 1.47 6.94
N GLU A 20 -0.72 1.46 7.01
CA GLU A 20 0.10 2.63 6.72
C GLU A 20 -0.11 3.13 5.30
N LYS A 21 -0.09 2.22 4.34
CA LYS A 21 -0.25 2.57 2.93
C LYS A 21 -1.66 3.06 2.62
N LYS A 22 -2.67 2.47 3.24
CA LYS A 22 -4.05 2.94 3.07
C LYS A 22 -4.23 4.34 3.61
N LEU A 23 -3.62 4.64 4.75
CA LEU A 23 -3.68 5.97 5.34
C LEU A 23 -2.96 6.98 4.45
N GLU A 24 -1.82 6.61 3.91
CA GLU A 24 -1.07 7.43 2.97
C GLU A 24 -1.89 7.73 1.72
N LEU A 25 -2.54 6.71 1.17
CA LEU A 25 -3.40 6.89 -0.01
C LEU A 25 -4.57 7.82 0.30
N PHE A 26 -5.18 7.65 1.47
CA PHE A 26 -6.27 8.52 1.90
C PHE A 26 -5.81 9.97 1.96
N THR A 27 -4.64 10.22 2.52
CA THR A 27 -4.07 11.55 2.62
C THR A 27 -3.81 12.15 1.24
N LEU A 28 -3.26 11.35 0.31
CA LEU A 28 -3.01 11.81 -1.05
C LEU A 28 -4.31 12.16 -1.78
N ASN A 29 -5.35 11.35 -1.61
CA ASN A 29 -6.66 11.62 -2.19
C ASN A 29 -7.26 12.92 -1.63
N ALA A 30 -7.13 13.15 -0.33
CA ALA A 30 -7.62 14.37 0.30
C ALA A 30 -6.90 15.59 -0.25
N LYS A 31 -5.60 15.52 -0.43
CA LYS A 31 -4.83 16.60 -1.02
C LYS A 31 -5.29 16.91 -2.44
N GLN A 32 -5.56 15.89 -3.22
CA GLN A 32 -6.05 16.07 -4.58
C GLN A 32 -7.40 16.77 -4.61
N LYS A 33 -8.28 16.41 -3.70
CA LYS A 33 -9.62 17.03 -3.61
C LYS A 33 -9.56 18.50 -3.21
N THR A 34 -8.55 18.89 -2.46
CA THR A 34 -8.38 20.29 -2.05
C THR A 34 -7.61 21.10 -3.08
N MET A 35 -7.44 20.58 -4.27
CA MET A 35 -6.75 21.23 -5.38
C MET A 35 -5.26 21.48 -5.13
N GLN A 36 -4.67 20.82 -4.16
CA GLN A 36 -3.24 20.86 -3.98
C GLN A 36 -2.59 20.00 -5.06
N LEU A 37 -1.45 20.44 -5.53
CA LEU A 37 -0.73 19.71 -6.57
C LEU A 37 -0.25 18.38 -6.03
N THR A 38 -0.92 17.32 -6.43
CA THR A 38 -0.54 15.95 -6.10
C THR A 38 -0.20 15.23 -7.39
N ASN A 39 0.98 14.65 -7.43
CA ASN A 39 1.40 13.87 -8.57
C ASN A 39 0.57 12.60 -8.64
N THR A 40 -0.13 12.39 -9.76
CA THR A 40 -0.95 11.19 -9.95
C THR A 40 -0.11 9.92 -9.90
N SER A 41 1.20 10.01 -10.20
CA SER A 41 2.11 8.89 -10.08
C SER A 41 2.21 8.38 -8.65
N GLU A 42 2.16 9.28 -7.66
CA GLU A 42 2.18 8.90 -6.25
C GLU A 42 0.97 8.06 -5.87
N LEU A 43 -0.21 8.44 -6.39
CA LEU A 43 -1.43 7.67 -6.16
C LEU A 43 -1.33 6.28 -6.76
N ARG A 44 -0.80 6.17 -7.97
CA ARG A 44 -0.61 4.88 -8.63
C ARG A 44 0.36 3.99 -7.87
N VAL A 45 1.47 4.56 -7.41
CA VAL A 45 2.46 3.81 -6.64
C VAL A 45 1.86 3.31 -5.34
N ALA A 46 1.12 4.17 -4.63
CA ALA A 46 0.48 3.78 -3.38
C ALA A 46 -0.51 2.63 -3.61
N LYS A 47 -1.31 2.69 -4.66
CA LYS A 47 -2.25 1.63 -4.99
C LYS A 47 -1.55 0.32 -5.33
N LYS A 48 -0.47 0.39 -6.10
CA LYS A 48 0.32 -0.80 -6.44
C LYS A 48 0.93 -1.43 -5.21
N ASP A 49 1.46 -0.61 -4.31
CA ASP A 49 2.04 -1.10 -3.06
C ASP A 49 0.99 -1.80 -2.21
N ILE A 50 -0.20 -1.22 -2.11
CA ILE A 50 -1.31 -1.83 -1.38
C ILE A 50 -1.67 -3.18 -1.99
N ALA A 51 -1.77 -3.26 -3.31
CA ALA A 51 -2.09 -4.50 -4.00
C ALA A 51 -1.04 -5.57 -3.75
N ARG A 52 0.23 -5.20 -3.78
CA ARG A 52 1.33 -6.13 -3.52
C ARG A 52 1.29 -6.65 -2.08
N ILE A 53 1.05 -5.77 -1.12
CA ILE A 53 0.94 -6.16 0.28
C ILE A 53 -0.24 -7.10 0.48
N GLN A 54 -1.37 -6.79 -0.14
CA GLN A 54 -2.56 -7.65 -0.05
C GLN A 54 -2.30 -9.03 -0.65
N THR A 55 -1.60 -9.08 -1.78
CA THR A 55 -1.23 -10.34 -2.42
C THR A 55 -0.34 -11.18 -1.51
N ALA A 56 0.67 -10.55 -0.92
CA ALA A 56 1.57 -11.23 0.01
C ALA A 56 0.83 -11.72 1.24
N LEU A 57 -0.10 -10.91 1.76
CA LEU A 57 -0.91 -11.27 2.92
C LEU A 57 -1.82 -12.46 2.62
N THR A 58 -2.45 -12.46 1.45
CA THR A 58 -3.29 -13.57 1.01
C THR A 58 -2.47 -14.86 0.89
N ALA A 59 -1.28 -14.76 0.31
CA ALA A 59 -0.39 -15.90 0.19
C ALA A 59 0.02 -16.44 1.56
N ALA A 60 0.29 -15.55 2.51
CA ALA A 60 0.63 -15.95 3.88
C ALA A 60 -0.52 -16.66 4.56
N ARG A 61 -1.76 -16.20 4.32
CA ARG A 61 -2.95 -16.83 4.90
C ARG A 61 -3.29 -18.17 4.26
N SER A 62 -2.89 -18.37 3.03
CA SER A 62 -3.20 -19.59 2.28
C SER A 62 -2.33 -20.78 2.66
N LYS A 63 -1.29 -20.58 3.43
CA LYS A 63 -0.39 -21.66 3.85
C LYS A 63 -0.96 -22.51 4.98
#